data_afeb52e9521ff8e9dfcb7ca7ebdb4b76
#
_entry.id   afeb52e9521ff8e9dfcb7ca7ebdb4b76
#
_cell.length_a   1.000
_cell.length_b   1.000
_cell.length_c   1.000
_cell.angle_alpha   90.00
_cell.angle_beta   90.00
_cell.angle_gamma   90.00
#
_symmetry.space_group_name_H-M   'P 1'
#
loop_
_entity.id
_entity.type
_entity.pdbx_description
1 polymer ?
#
loop_
_entity_poly.entity_id
_entity_poly.type
_entity_poly.pdbx_seq_one_letter_code
_entity_poly.pdbx_strand_id
1 'polypeptide(L)'
;PYPMSIHTYWVTAISYTLVALIILIKNWSLRGPYEKKNHAFIMMSHAMLLFSIQDTLWALCFCGIISNTRVFFVVSQLFHFTWSLAAFCWLYYILDYLGSRRGQRIVLLSVQGIFVLLGLAMVLYNRKVPLLFSIENGQYYAIPHRWFTFIFQYYVYILTGLYALYQLVLNRRRLRRLRSRYIAIC
;
A
#
# COMPACT_ATOMS: atom_id res chain seq x y z
N PRO A 1 -23.65 -18.65 -6.99
CA PRO A 1 -22.76 -19.62 -6.38
C PRO A 1 -21.39 -18.99 -6.08
N TYR A 2 -21.30 -18.05 -5.11
CA TYR A 2 -20.02 -17.55 -4.56
C TYR A 2 -20.12 -17.33 -3.04
N PRO A 3 -20.64 -18.26 -2.24
CA PRO A 3 -20.72 -18.00 -0.80
C PRO A 3 -19.44 -18.34 -0.03
N MET A 4 -18.54 -19.21 -0.58
CA MET A 4 -17.38 -19.66 0.20
C MET A 4 -16.21 -18.69 0.22
N SER A 5 -16.00 -17.87 -0.80
CA SER A 5 -14.86 -16.95 -0.88
C SER A 5 -14.97 -15.73 0.05
N ILE A 6 -16.18 -15.29 0.38
CA ILE A 6 -16.41 -14.14 1.25
C ILE A 6 -16.11 -14.48 2.71
N HIS A 7 -16.52 -15.67 3.17
CA HIS A 7 -16.31 -16.09 4.56
C HIS A 7 -14.84 -16.38 4.91
N THR A 8 -13.97 -16.62 3.93
CA THR A 8 -12.55 -16.88 4.16
C THR A 8 -11.69 -15.61 4.04
N TYR A 9 -12.22 -14.52 3.48
CA TYR A 9 -11.44 -13.31 3.23
C TYR A 9 -10.86 -12.71 4.50
N TRP A 10 -11.63 -12.61 5.59
CA TRP A 10 -11.14 -12.08 6.87
C TRP A 10 -10.01 -12.92 7.48
N VAL A 11 -10.04 -14.25 7.29
CA VAL A 11 -8.97 -15.16 7.76
C VAL A 11 -7.67 -14.84 7.02
N THR A 12 -7.76 -14.64 5.70
CA THR A 12 -6.62 -14.27 4.85
C THR A 12 -6.07 -12.90 5.27
N ALA A 13 -6.93 -11.91 5.51
CA ALA A 13 -6.54 -10.57 5.95
C ALA A 13 -5.82 -10.59 7.31
N ILE A 14 -6.30 -11.38 8.29
CA ILE A 14 -5.62 -11.59 9.57
C ILE A 14 -4.25 -12.24 9.35
N SER A 15 -4.15 -13.24 8.49
CA SER A 15 -2.88 -13.93 8.21
C SER A 15 -1.83 -12.96 7.64
N TYR A 16 -2.21 -12.08 6.71
CA TYR A 16 -1.32 -11.03 6.20
C TYR A 16 -0.90 -10.03 7.28
N THR A 17 -1.81 -9.66 8.17
CA THR A 17 -1.51 -8.76 9.29
C THR A 17 -0.48 -9.39 10.24
N LEU A 18 -0.63 -10.68 10.57
CA LEU A 18 0.34 -11.40 11.39
C LEU A 18 1.72 -11.47 10.72
N VAL A 19 1.79 -11.77 9.42
CA VAL A 19 3.04 -11.78 8.67
C VAL A 19 3.69 -10.40 8.67
N ALA A 20 2.94 -9.33 8.42
CA ALA A 20 3.44 -7.96 8.46
C ALA A 20 3.98 -7.58 9.85
N LEU A 21 3.29 -8.01 10.91
CA LEU A 21 3.72 -7.80 12.30
C LEU A 21 5.03 -8.54 12.61
N ILE A 22 5.15 -9.80 12.19
CA ILE A 22 6.38 -10.60 12.37
C ILE A 22 7.56 -9.93 11.66
N ILE A 23 7.36 -9.46 10.43
CA ILE A 23 8.40 -8.74 9.68
C ILE A 23 8.82 -7.47 10.43
N LEU A 24 7.87 -6.72 10.96
CA LEU A 24 8.16 -5.49 11.70
C LEU A 24 8.92 -5.78 13.00
N ILE A 25 8.50 -6.78 13.79
CA ILE A 25 9.17 -7.20 15.03
C ILE A 25 10.61 -7.64 14.72
N LYS A 26 10.80 -8.47 13.69
CA LYS A 26 12.13 -8.90 13.26
C LYS A 26 13.02 -7.71 12.89
N ASN A 27 12.48 -6.72 12.18
CA ASN A 27 13.23 -5.52 11.84
C ASN A 27 13.58 -4.67 13.06
N TRP A 28 12.72 -4.61 14.06
CA TRP A 28 13.02 -3.93 15.32
C TRP A 28 14.12 -4.64 16.13
N SER A 29 14.11 -5.97 16.16
CA SER A 29 15.12 -6.75 16.89
C SER A 29 16.50 -6.66 16.24
N LEU A 30 16.58 -6.39 14.93
CA LEU A 30 17.83 -6.24 14.18
C LEU A 30 18.38 -4.80 14.18
N ARG A 31 17.82 -3.91 14.99
CA ARG A 31 18.30 -2.53 15.15
C ARG A 31 19.69 -2.55 15.82
N GLY A 32 20.72 -2.48 14.99
CA GLY A 32 22.11 -2.30 15.37
C GLY A 32 22.65 -1.00 14.76
N PRO A 33 23.98 -0.76 14.78
CA PRO A 33 24.62 0.45 14.25
C PRO A 33 24.35 0.77 12.77
N TYR A 34 23.56 -0.06 12.06
CA TYR A 34 23.07 0.13 10.70
C TYR A 34 21.77 0.92 10.59
N GLU A 35 21.29 1.51 11.66
CA GLU A 35 19.95 2.16 11.79
C GLU A 35 19.64 3.22 10.71
N LYS A 36 20.63 4.03 10.30
CA LYS A 36 20.45 5.03 9.24
C LYS A 36 20.16 4.44 7.85
N LYS A 37 20.54 3.19 7.59
CA LYS A 37 20.41 2.56 6.25
C LYS A 37 19.03 1.97 5.98
N ASN A 38 18.20 1.76 7.02
CA ASN A 38 16.94 1.02 6.91
C ASN A 38 15.69 1.87 7.17
N HIS A 39 15.80 3.21 7.30
CA HIS A 39 14.65 4.06 7.61
C HIS A 39 13.50 3.92 6.60
N ALA A 40 13.82 3.89 5.29
CA ALA A 40 12.82 3.73 4.24
C ALA A 40 12.10 2.39 4.33
N PHE A 41 12.82 1.31 4.65
CA PHE A 41 12.25 -0.03 4.84
C PHE A 41 11.35 -0.10 6.08
N ILE A 42 11.77 0.51 7.18
CA ILE A 42 10.97 0.59 8.42
C ILE A 42 9.68 1.36 8.14
N MET A 43 9.75 2.50 7.48
CA MET A 43 8.58 3.31 7.12
C MET A 43 7.61 2.53 6.21
N MET A 44 8.11 1.83 5.20
CA MET A 44 7.33 0.96 4.34
C MET A 44 6.66 -0.16 5.15
N SER A 45 7.40 -0.83 6.04
CA SER A 45 6.86 -1.92 6.87
C SER A 45 5.74 -1.44 7.79
N HIS A 46 5.85 -0.25 8.38
CA HIS A 46 4.77 0.34 9.19
C HIS A 46 3.54 0.67 8.34
N ALA A 47 3.74 1.23 7.14
CA ALA A 47 2.63 1.53 6.24
C ALA A 47 1.91 0.26 5.77
N MET A 48 2.65 -0.81 5.48
CA MET A 48 2.08 -2.12 5.12
C MET A 48 1.34 -2.77 6.30
N LEU A 49 1.87 -2.68 7.53
CA LEU A 49 1.15 -3.16 8.71
C LEU A 49 -0.13 -2.38 8.95
N LEU A 50 -0.08 -1.04 8.87
CA LEU A 50 -1.26 -0.19 9.02
C LEU A 50 -2.33 -0.54 7.97
N PHE A 51 -1.91 -0.72 6.72
CA PHE A 51 -2.81 -1.15 5.65
C PHE A 51 -3.42 -2.54 5.95
N SER A 52 -2.61 -3.52 6.37
CA SER A 52 -3.10 -4.88 6.67
C SER A 52 -4.09 -4.91 7.85
N ILE A 53 -3.85 -4.10 8.90
CA ILE A 53 -4.81 -3.94 9.99
C ILE A 53 -6.12 -3.36 9.47
N GLN A 54 -6.02 -2.33 8.63
CA GLN A 54 -7.18 -1.66 8.06
C GLN A 54 -7.98 -2.57 7.12
N ASP A 55 -7.29 -3.39 6.30
CA ASP A 55 -7.89 -4.40 5.45
C ASP A 55 -8.63 -5.48 6.28
N THR A 56 -8.04 -5.90 7.41
CA THR A 56 -8.68 -6.83 8.35
C THR A 56 -9.96 -6.23 8.93
N LEU A 57 -9.92 -4.98 9.40
CA LEU A 57 -11.11 -4.30 9.92
C LEU A 57 -12.19 -4.15 8.85
N TRP A 58 -11.79 -3.83 7.62
CA TRP A 58 -12.71 -3.74 6.49
C TRP A 58 -13.34 -5.10 6.19
N ALA A 59 -12.56 -6.18 6.18
CA ALA A 59 -13.04 -7.54 5.98
C ALA A 59 -14.06 -7.98 7.06
N LEU A 60 -13.82 -7.65 8.32
CA LEU A 60 -14.73 -7.94 9.44
C LEU A 60 -16.06 -7.19 9.27
N CYS A 61 -16.03 -5.93 8.83
CA CYS A 61 -17.25 -5.18 8.54
C CYS A 61 -17.98 -5.76 7.32
N PHE A 62 -17.25 -6.07 6.26
CA PHE A 62 -17.80 -6.60 5.01
C PHE A 62 -18.47 -7.97 5.21
N CYS A 63 -17.91 -8.82 6.06
CA CYS A 63 -18.50 -10.12 6.43
C CYS A 63 -19.64 -10.02 7.46
N GLY A 64 -20.00 -8.81 7.90
CA GLY A 64 -21.09 -8.59 8.86
C GLY A 64 -20.76 -8.94 10.31
N ILE A 65 -19.50 -9.26 10.63
CA ILE A 65 -19.04 -9.50 12.01
C ILE A 65 -19.14 -8.20 12.81
N ILE A 66 -18.77 -7.07 12.18
CA ILE A 66 -18.99 -5.73 12.72
C ILE A 66 -20.16 -5.12 11.93
N SER A 67 -21.35 -5.07 12.52
CA SER A 67 -22.59 -4.65 11.88
C SER A 67 -22.87 -3.13 11.93
N ASN A 68 -21.99 -2.34 12.57
CA ASN A 68 -22.18 -0.90 12.71
C ASN A 68 -21.88 -0.16 11.41
N THR A 69 -22.88 0.38 10.74
CA THR A 69 -22.77 1.09 9.45
C THR A 69 -21.84 2.29 9.49
N ARG A 70 -21.79 3.05 10.60
CA ARG A 70 -20.89 4.20 10.76
C ARG A 70 -19.44 3.75 10.84
N VAL A 71 -19.17 2.69 11.59
CA VAL A 71 -17.83 2.07 11.68
C VAL A 71 -17.41 1.58 10.30
N PHE A 72 -18.28 0.86 9.61
CA PHE A 72 -17.99 0.36 8.26
C PHE A 72 -17.65 1.48 7.27
N PHE A 73 -18.38 2.61 7.33
CA PHE A 73 -18.12 3.76 6.49
C PHE A 73 -16.72 4.36 6.77
N VAL A 74 -16.37 4.60 8.03
CA VAL A 74 -15.06 5.14 8.43
C VAL A 74 -13.94 4.18 8.05
N VAL A 75 -14.11 2.90 8.32
CA VAL A 75 -13.14 1.85 7.97
C VAL A 75 -12.93 1.79 6.45
N SER A 76 -13.99 1.91 5.64
CA SER A 76 -13.88 1.94 4.19
C SER A 76 -13.14 3.18 3.67
N GLN A 77 -13.33 4.35 4.30
CA GLN A 77 -12.57 5.56 3.98
C GLN A 77 -11.07 5.39 4.29
N LEU A 78 -10.76 4.88 5.49
CA LEU A 78 -9.39 4.65 5.92
C LEU A 78 -8.69 3.59 5.06
N PHE A 79 -9.41 2.57 4.61
CA PHE A 79 -8.90 1.55 3.69
C PHE A 79 -8.36 2.17 2.41
N HIS A 80 -9.11 3.02 1.73
CA HIS A 80 -8.67 3.68 0.50
C HIS A 80 -7.49 4.62 0.74
N PHE A 81 -7.45 5.32 1.88
CA PHE A 81 -6.35 6.21 2.23
C PHE A 81 -5.07 5.44 2.57
N THR A 82 -5.15 4.43 3.45
CA THR A 82 -3.98 3.65 3.88
C THR A 82 -3.37 2.87 2.72
N TRP A 83 -4.17 2.43 1.78
CA TRP A 83 -3.69 1.81 0.56
C TRP A 83 -2.82 2.77 -0.27
N SER A 84 -3.30 3.99 -0.52
CA SER A 84 -2.54 5.01 -1.25
C SER A 84 -1.24 5.39 -0.53
N LEU A 85 -1.28 5.46 0.80
CA LEU A 85 -0.11 5.71 1.64
C LEU A 85 0.91 4.57 1.56
N ALA A 86 0.45 3.32 1.58
CA ALA A 86 1.32 2.15 1.46
C ALA A 86 2.05 2.13 0.11
N ALA A 87 1.36 2.46 -0.99
CA ALA A 87 1.97 2.57 -2.31
C ALA A 87 3.03 3.69 -2.38
N PHE A 88 2.79 4.84 -1.72
CA PHE A 88 3.78 5.92 -1.61
C PHE A 88 5.03 5.47 -0.83
N CYS A 89 4.85 4.82 0.31
CA CYS A 89 5.95 4.31 1.13
C CYS A 89 6.74 3.21 0.40
N TRP A 90 6.06 2.37 -0.39
CA TRP A 90 6.70 1.40 -1.26
C TRP A 90 7.61 2.07 -2.30
N LEU A 91 7.10 3.07 -3.03
CA LEU A 91 7.89 3.81 -3.99
C LEU A 91 9.10 4.47 -3.33
N TYR A 92 8.92 5.12 -2.17
CA TYR A 92 9.99 5.73 -1.41
C TYR A 92 11.08 4.70 -1.07
N TYR A 93 10.70 3.52 -0.58
CA TYR A 93 11.61 2.43 -0.25
C TYR A 93 12.39 1.95 -1.49
N ILE A 94 11.72 1.71 -2.60
CA ILE A 94 12.36 1.24 -3.84
C ILE A 94 13.39 2.26 -4.37
N LEU A 95 13.04 3.54 -4.38
CA LEU A 95 13.94 4.61 -4.82
C LEU A 95 15.17 4.74 -3.91
N ASP A 96 15.01 4.54 -2.62
CA ASP A 96 16.11 4.52 -1.65
C ASP A 96 16.99 3.29 -1.81
N TYR A 97 16.37 2.11 -1.93
CA TYR A 97 17.05 0.82 -2.07
C TYR A 97 17.88 0.72 -3.36
N LEU A 98 17.39 1.28 -4.48
CA LEU A 98 18.08 1.32 -5.76
C LEU A 98 19.12 2.43 -5.85
N GLY A 99 19.21 3.31 -4.86
CA GLY A 99 20.16 4.42 -4.84
C GLY A 99 19.89 5.46 -5.94
N SER A 100 18.63 5.78 -6.14
CA SER A 100 18.16 6.73 -7.16
C SER A 100 18.79 8.11 -7.00
N ARG A 101 19.05 8.80 -8.13
CA ARG A 101 19.55 10.19 -8.11
C ARG A 101 18.54 11.11 -7.43
N ARG A 102 19.02 12.08 -6.65
CA ARG A 102 18.18 13.01 -5.87
C ARG A 102 17.08 13.68 -6.72
N GLY A 103 17.41 14.14 -7.92
CA GLY A 103 16.42 14.79 -8.80
C GLY A 103 15.30 13.83 -9.24
N GLN A 104 15.65 12.60 -9.66
CA GLN A 104 14.68 11.58 -10.05
C GLN A 104 13.77 11.21 -8.86
N ARG A 105 14.36 11.05 -7.67
CA ARG A 105 13.64 10.75 -6.44
C ARG A 105 12.62 11.84 -6.11
N ILE A 106 13.01 13.12 -6.17
CA ILE A 106 12.10 14.25 -5.91
C ILE A 106 10.94 14.23 -6.90
N VAL A 107 11.22 14.12 -8.20
CA VAL A 107 10.17 14.14 -9.24
C VAL A 107 9.17 12.99 -9.02
N LEU A 108 9.65 11.75 -8.88
CA LEU A 108 8.77 10.58 -8.73
C LEU A 108 7.95 10.63 -7.45
N LEU A 109 8.55 11.05 -6.33
CA LEU A 109 7.82 11.20 -5.07
C LEU A 109 6.83 12.36 -5.10
N SER A 110 7.14 13.47 -5.78
CA SER A 110 6.20 14.58 -5.94
C SER A 110 4.97 14.18 -6.75
N VAL A 111 5.17 13.49 -7.87
CA VAL A 111 4.06 12.97 -8.68
C VAL A 111 3.18 12.02 -7.87
N GLN A 112 3.79 11.08 -7.16
CA GLN A 112 3.03 10.15 -6.32
C GLN A 112 2.36 10.85 -5.13
N GLY A 113 3.01 11.87 -4.55
CA GLY A 113 2.42 12.70 -3.49
C GLY A 113 1.16 13.41 -3.96
N ILE A 114 1.13 13.94 -5.19
CA ILE A 114 -0.07 14.53 -5.78
C ILE A 114 -1.19 13.49 -5.87
N PHE A 115 -0.90 12.27 -6.31
CA PHE A 115 -1.92 11.19 -6.37
C PHE A 115 -2.45 10.80 -4.99
N VAL A 116 -1.59 10.77 -3.96
CA VAL A 116 -2.04 10.53 -2.57
C VAL A 116 -2.96 11.64 -2.10
N LEU A 117 -2.64 12.91 -2.39
CA LEU A 117 -3.48 14.06 -2.04
C LEU A 117 -4.82 14.04 -2.78
N LEU A 118 -4.83 13.70 -4.07
CA LEU A 118 -6.07 13.53 -4.83
C LEU A 118 -6.91 12.38 -4.28
N GLY A 119 -6.29 11.24 -3.95
CA GLY A 119 -6.97 10.12 -3.30
C GLY A 119 -7.58 10.51 -1.96
N LEU A 120 -6.85 11.26 -1.13
CA LEU A 120 -7.35 11.80 0.14
C LEU A 120 -8.54 12.74 -0.09
N ALA A 121 -8.45 13.65 -1.07
CA ALA A 121 -9.53 14.56 -1.41
C ALA A 121 -10.81 13.78 -1.84
N MET A 122 -10.66 12.73 -2.65
CA MET A 122 -11.78 11.85 -3.04
C MET A 122 -12.40 11.13 -1.83
N VAL A 123 -11.57 10.61 -0.91
CA VAL A 123 -12.02 9.96 0.33
C VAL A 123 -12.81 10.93 1.21
N LEU A 124 -12.32 12.16 1.37
CA LEU A 124 -13.01 13.19 2.16
C LEU A 124 -14.31 13.64 1.50
N TYR A 125 -14.29 13.81 0.17
CA TYR A 125 -15.48 14.22 -0.61
C TYR A 125 -16.54 13.13 -0.66
N ASN A 126 -16.16 11.85 -0.54
CA ASN A 126 -17.08 10.70 -0.49
C ASN A 126 -18.11 10.78 0.66
N ARG A 127 -17.86 11.65 1.66
CA ARG A 127 -18.84 11.95 2.72
C ARG A 127 -20.06 12.74 2.22
N LYS A 128 -19.86 13.58 1.21
CA LYS A 128 -20.91 14.45 0.64
C LYS A 128 -21.59 13.82 -0.56
N VAL A 129 -20.80 13.23 -1.43
CA VAL A 129 -21.23 12.57 -2.66
C VAL A 129 -20.52 11.23 -2.76
N PRO A 130 -21.22 10.12 -2.90
CA PRO A 130 -20.61 8.80 -2.98
C PRO A 130 -19.83 8.68 -4.30
N LEU A 131 -18.50 8.87 -4.24
CA LEU A 131 -17.59 8.76 -5.39
C LEU A 131 -16.91 7.39 -5.45
N LEU A 132 -16.53 6.85 -4.31
CA LEU A 132 -15.75 5.62 -4.22
C LEU A 132 -16.62 4.43 -3.84
N PHE A 133 -17.51 4.63 -2.88
CA PHE A 133 -18.42 3.63 -2.37
C PHE A 133 -19.63 4.28 -1.68
N SER A 134 -20.73 3.53 -1.56
CA SER A 134 -21.84 3.79 -0.64
C SER A 134 -22.05 2.62 0.30
N ILE A 135 -22.66 2.87 1.45
CA ILE A 135 -23.11 1.84 2.39
C ILE A 135 -24.57 2.04 2.64
N GLU A 136 -25.38 1.09 2.17
CA GLU A 136 -26.83 1.10 2.29
C GLU A 136 -27.28 -0.17 2.98
N ASN A 137 -28.09 -0.04 4.03
CA ASN A 137 -28.58 -1.17 4.83
C ASN A 137 -27.46 -2.11 5.35
N GLY A 138 -26.27 -1.55 5.65
CA GLY A 138 -25.12 -2.33 6.11
C GLY A 138 -24.36 -3.06 5.00
N GLN A 139 -24.74 -2.89 3.73
CA GLN A 139 -24.07 -3.48 2.59
C GLN A 139 -23.18 -2.45 1.87
N TYR A 140 -22.01 -2.91 1.42
CA TYR A 140 -21.04 -2.10 0.67
C TYR A 140 -21.32 -2.15 -0.82
N TYR A 141 -21.54 -1.00 -1.41
CA TYR A 141 -21.69 -0.83 -2.86
C TYR A 141 -20.52 -0.06 -3.44
N ALA A 142 -19.80 -0.73 -4.32
CA ALA A 142 -18.66 -0.13 -4.99
C ALA A 142 -19.15 0.77 -6.15
N ILE A 143 -18.64 1.99 -6.20
CA ILE A 143 -18.95 2.92 -7.28
C ILE A 143 -17.87 2.84 -8.38
N PRO A 144 -18.19 2.99 -9.66
CA PRO A 144 -17.22 2.87 -10.76
C PRO A 144 -15.97 3.76 -10.59
N HIS A 145 -16.12 4.97 -10.06
CA HIS A 145 -15.03 5.92 -9.87
C HIS A 145 -13.95 5.44 -8.88
N ARG A 146 -14.21 4.41 -8.05
CA ARG A 146 -13.19 3.81 -7.18
C ARG A 146 -11.99 3.29 -7.96
N TRP A 147 -12.15 2.97 -9.26
CA TRP A 147 -11.05 2.52 -10.11
C TRP A 147 -9.90 3.51 -10.17
N PHE A 148 -10.15 4.81 -10.02
CA PHE A 148 -9.09 5.81 -9.97
C PHE A 148 -8.09 5.54 -8.84
N THR A 149 -8.57 5.14 -7.66
CA THR A 149 -7.67 4.83 -6.55
C THR A 149 -6.83 3.59 -6.81
N PHE A 150 -7.35 2.59 -7.52
CA PHE A 150 -6.60 1.38 -7.89
C PHE A 150 -5.61 1.63 -9.03
N ILE A 151 -6.00 2.41 -10.06
CA ILE A 151 -5.11 2.76 -11.18
C ILE A 151 -3.83 3.41 -10.67
N PHE A 152 -3.91 4.34 -9.71
CA PHE A 152 -2.73 5.01 -9.15
C PHE A 152 -1.78 4.04 -8.46
N GLN A 153 -2.28 2.97 -7.89
CA GLN A 153 -1.46 1.97 -7.21
C GLN A 153 -0.81 1.01 -8.20
N TYR A 154 -1.57 0.48 -9.14
CA TYR A 154 -1.01 -0.33 -10.21
C TYR A 154 0.06 0.43 -10.98
N TYR A 155 -0.16 1.73 -11.22
CA TYR A 155 0.83 2.62 -11.80
C TYR A 155 2.14 2.62 -10.99
N VAL A 156 2.07 2.73 -9.67
CA VAL A 156 3.28 2.71 -8.81
C VAL A 156 4.02 1.39 -8.93
N TYR A 157 3.33 0.26 -8.89
CA TYR A 157 3.98 -1.05 -9.02
C TYR A 157 4.62 -1.24 -10.40
N ILE A 158 3.91 -0.87 -11.47
CA ILE A 158 4.45 -0.91 -12.83
C ILE A 158 5.66 0.04 -12.96
N LEU A 159 5.54 1.27 -12.46
CA LEU A 159 6.60 2.26 -12.48
C LEU A 159 7.85 1.77 -11.74
N THR A 160 7.70 1.17 -10.56
CA THR A 160 8.82 0.64 -9.79
C THR A 160 9.49 -0.54 -10.48
N GLY A 161 8.73 -1.45 -11.09
CA GLY A 161 9.26 -2.54 -11.90
C GLY A 161 10.04 -2.04 -13.11
N LEU A 162 9.46 -1.12 -13.88
CA LEU A 162 10.12 -0.51 -15.05
C LEU A 162 11.37 0.28 -14.65
N TYR A 163 11.31 1.01 -13.54
CA TYR A 163 12.48 1.73 -13.02
C TYR A 163 13.59 0.78 -12.59
N ALA A 164 13.27 -0.34 -11.94
CA ALA A 164 14.23 -1.36 -11.56
C ALA A 164 14.90 -1.98 -12.80
N LEU A 165 14.11 -2.33 -13.83
CA LEU A 165 14.62 -2.82 -15.10
C LEU A 165 15.52 -1.80 -15.80
N TYR A 166 15.11 -0.54 -15.86
CA TYR A 166 15.92 0.56 -16.42
C TYR A 166 17.27 0.67 -15.71
N GLN A 167 17.29 0.65 -14.39
CA GLN A 167 18.53 0.67 -13.60
C GLN A 167 19.38 -0.58 -13.87
N LEU A 168 18.76 -1.74 -14.05
CA LEU A 168 19.45 -2.99 -14.40
C LEU A 168 20.16 -2.89 -15.75
N VAL A 169 19.51 -2.32 -16.75
CA VAL A 169 20.05 -2.17 -18.11
C VAL A 169 21.20 -1.16 -18.15
N LEU A 170 21.01 0.02 -17.54
CA LEU A 170 22.01 1.08 -17.56
C LEU A 170 23.26 0.77 -16.75
N ASN A 171 23.10 0.08 -15.63
CA ASN A 171 24.20 -0.18 -14.71
C ASN A 171 24.81 -1.58 -14.84
N ARG A 172 24.72 -2.22 -16.01
CA ARG A 172 25.25 -3.57 -16.25
C ARG A 172 26.68 -3.78 -15.76
N ARG A 173 27.56 -2.75 -15.85
CA ARG A 173 28.96 -2.82 -15.41
C ARG A 173 29.15 -2.66 -13.88
N ARG A 174 28.26 -1.95 -13.20
CA ARG A 174 28.24 -1.81 -11.72
C ARG A 174 27.59 -2.99 -11.02
N LEU A 175 26.88 -3.81 -11.75
CA LEU A 175 25.88 -4.76 -11.29
C LEU A 175 26.41 -6.03 -10.64
N ARG A 176 27.68 -6.39 -10.79
CA ARG A 176 28.17 -7.64 -10.13
C ARG A 176 27.94 -7.61 -8.60
N ARG A 177 27.98 -6.42 -7.96
CA ARG A 177 27.71 -6.25 -6.51
C ARG A 177 26.25 -5.94 -6.15
N LEU A 178 25.43 -5.55 -7.11
CA LEU A 178 24.04 -5.11 -6.88
C LEU A 178 23.01 -6.05 -7.52
N ARG A 179 23.44 -7.04 -8.29
CA ARG A 179 22.56 -7.95 -9.05
C ARG A 179 21.50 -8.63 -8.17
N SER A 180 21.87 -9.06 -6.98
CA SER A 180 20.94 -9.68 -6.03
C SER A 180 19.84 -8.73 -5.55
N ARG A 181 20.14 -7.42 -5.48
CA ARG A 181 19.16 -6.39 -5.05
C ARG A 181 18.10 -6.14 -6.11
N TYR A 182 18.47 -6.15 -7.39
CA TYR A 182 17.53 -5.91 -8.50
C TYR A 182 16.63 -7.11 -8.75
N ILE A 183 17.15 -8.32 -8.63
CA ILE A 183 16.38 -9.56 -8.82
C ILE A 183 15.29 -9.70 -7.74
N ALA A 184 15.52 -9.20 -6.52
CA ALA A 184 14.55 -9.28 -5.43
C ALA A 184 13.33 -8.34 -5.62
N ILE A 185 13.36 -7.42 -6.61
CA ILE A 185 12.30 -6.43 -6.86
C ILE A 185 11.49 -6.78 -8.11
N CYS A 186 12.07 -7.48 -9.06
CA CYS A 186 11.39 -7.98 -10.27
C CYS A 186 10.72 -9.32 -10.02
#